data_bfb0d2a2ef53bd45b1d3897f4e33578e
#
_entry.id   bfb0d2a2ef53bd45b1d3897f4e33578e
#
_cell.length_a   1.000
_cell.length_b   1.000
_cell.length_c   1.000
_cell.angle_alpha   90.00
_cell.angle_beta   90.00
_cell.angle_gamma   90.00
#
_symmetry.space_group_name_H-M   'P 1'
#
loop_
_entity.id
_entity.type
_entity.pdbx_description
1 polymer ?
#
loop_
_entity_poly.entity_id
_entity_poly.type
_entity_poly.pdbx_seq_one_letter_code
_entity_poly.pdbx_strand_id
1 'polypeptide(L)'
;MTRTDAIAQPKSPTDPFTHHDGPPPSPWLMAMEFRAFWEFGSIVPFWPLLQRAPVGDGHPVIVFPGLSASDGSTVPLRSYLSTRNYEVSGWNQGHNFGPRAGVLEAGSHQIHEAFLKAGKRTVSLIGWSLGGIYARELAKLHPEWVRCVITLGTPFSGAPESTNAWRLFRLTSGRDIKSESRRFQLPVAPPVPTTSIFSRTDGIVAWQGSLQRPSKANPNTENIEVIASHLGIGMNPSAMWAVADRLAQPEGAWQAFGRKGGLRGLLYPDPAR
;
A
#
# COMPACT_ATOMS: atom_id res chain seq x y z
N MET A 1 -43.08 30.39 6.66
CA MET A 1 -42.07 29.64 5.92
C MET A 1 -40.71 29.93 6.56
N THR A 2 -40.36 29.13 7.53
CA THR A 2 -39.09 29.25 8.29
C THR A 2 -38.13 28.20 7.76
N ARG A 3 -37.07 28.63 7.08
CA ARG A 3 -35.94 27.80 6.66
C ARG A 3 -35.19 27.35 7.91
N THR A 4 -35.28 26.10 8.26
CA THR A 4 -34.44 25.48 9.28
C THR A 4 -33.10 25.15 8.63
N ASP A 5 -32.10 26.02 8.83
CA ASP A 5 -30.70 25.72 8.46
C ASP A 5 -30.23 24.55 9.34
N ALA A 6 -30.13 23.37 8.74
CA ALA A 6 -29.50 22.23 9.37
C ALA A 6 -27.99 22.51 9.48
N ILE A 7 -27.58 22.98 10.66
CA ILE A 7 -26.17 23.10 11.03
C ILE A 7 -25.56 21.70 10.99
N ALA A 8 -24.72 21.44 9.99
CA ALA A 8 -23.96 20.21 9.91
C ALA A 8 -23.08 20.09 11.16
N GLN A 9 -23.35 19.11 12.01
CA GLN A 9 -22.51 18.85 13.19
C GLN A 9 -21.09 18.49 12.74
N PRO A 10 -20.03 19.01 13.38
CA PRO A 10 -18.67 18.67 13.06
C PRO A 10 -18.46 17.17 13.30
N LYS A 11 -18.01 16.44 12.26
CA LYS A 11 -17.67 15.02 12.36
C LYS A 11 -16.61 14.81 13.43
N SER A 12 -16.86 13.88 14.35
CA SER A 12 -15.93 13.52 15.43
C SER A 12 -14.54 13.22 14.86
N PRO A 13 -13.43 13.71 15.45
CA PRO A 13 -12.07 13.40 15.04
C PRO A 13 -11.71 11.89 15.07
N THR A 14 -12.55 11.09 15.69
CA THR A 14 -12.38 9.63 15.87
C THR A 14 -13.21 8.80 14.90
N ASP A 15 -13.94 9.43 13.97
CA ASP A 15 -14.70 8.71 12.94
C ASP A 15 -13.72 8.01 11.97
N PRO A 16 -13.69 6.66 11.91
CA PRO A 16 -12.79 5.92 11.02
C PRO A 16 -13.09 6.18 9.53
N PHE A 17 -14.23 6.80 9.23
CA PHE A 17 -14.65 7.16 7.88
C PHE A 17 -14.34 8.61 7.49
N THR A 18 -13.66 9.39 8.35
CA THR A 18 -13.21 10.73 7.96
C THR A 18 -12.15 10.63 6.87
N HIS A 19 -12.51 11.10 5.68
CA HIS A 19 -11.58 11.25 4.57
C HIS A 19 -10.69 12.49 4.77
N HIS A 20 -9.47 12.43 4.21
CA HIS A 20 -8.66 13.63 4.07
C HIS A 20 -9.24 14.46 2.90
N ASP A 21 -9.84 15.60 3.22
CA ASP A 21 -10.48 16.50 2.23
C ASP A 21 -9.49 17.57 1.70
N GLY A 22 -8.19 17.30 1.74
CA GLY A 22 -7.15 18.21 1.26
C GLY A 22 -6.98 18.19 -0.26
N PRO A 23 -6.32 19.23 -0.81
CA PRO A 23 -6.02 19.27 -2.24
C PRO A 23 -5.04 18.14 -2.64
N PRO A 24 -5.00 17.76 -3.93
CA PRO A 24 -3.97 16.86 -4.43
C PRO A 24 -2.56 17.47 -4.23
N PRO A 25 -1.50 16.66 -4.31
CA PRO A 25 -0.12 17.14 -4.26
C PRO A 25 0.14 18.27 -5.25
N SER A 26 1.03 19.19 -4.88
CA SER A 26 1.34 20.36 -5.70
C SER A 26 1.90 19.97 -7.08
N PRO A 27 1.74 20.84 -8.11
CA PRO A 27 2.35 20.60 -9.43
C PRO A 27 3.86 20.41 -9.38
N TRP A 28 4.54 21.02 -8.41
CA TRP A 28 5.98 20.83 -8.19
C TRP A 28 6.30 19.39 -7.76
N LEU A 29 5.57 18.85 -6.78
CA LEU A 29 5.75 17.45 -6.38
C LEU A 29 5.42 16.49 -7.52
N MET A 30 4.38 16.79 -8.31
CA MET A 30 4.05 16.01 -9.50
C MET A 30 5.18 16.05 -10.54
N ALA A 31 5.78 17.23 -10.79
CA ALA A 31 6.95 17.33 -11.66
C ALA A 31 8.15 16.56 -11.12
N MET A 32 8.29 16.46 -9.79
CA MET A 32 9.37 15.71 -9.15
C MET A 32 9.21 14.18 -9.23
N GLU A 33 8.11 13.66 -9.77
CA GLU A 33 7.93 12.20 -9.96
C GLU A 33 8.96 11.58 -10.91
N PHE A 34 9.59 12.38 -11.80
CA PHE A 34 10.67 11.89 -12.67
C PHE A 34 11.86 11.31 -11.89
N ARG A 35 12.04 11.67 -10.60
CA ARG A 35 13.09 11.11 -9.73
C ARG A 35 12.93 9.59 -9.50
N ALA A 36 11.80 8.99 -9.86
CA ALA A 36 11.62 7.54 -9.90
C ALA A 36 12.75 6.82 -10.67
N PHE A 37 13.29 7.44 -11.72
CA PHE A 37 14.45 6.90 -12.45
C PHE A 37 15.69 6.81 -11.57
N TRP A 38 15.94 7.82 -10.71
CA TRP A 38 17.05 7.82 -9.78
C TRP A 38 16.82 6.83 -8.64
N GLU A 39 15.58 6.70 -8.17
CA GLU A 39 15.22 5.72 -7.15
C GLU A 39 15.47 4.30 -7.67
N PHE A 40 15.06 4.00 -8.90
CA PHE A 40 15.39 2.73 -9.56
C PHE A 40 16.91 2.53 -9.71
N GLY A 41 17.63 3.53 -10.21
CA GLY A 41 19.10 3.48 -10.36
C GLY A 41 19.81 3.29 -9.04
N SER A 42 19.26 3.79 -7.93
CA SER A 42 19.86 3.69 -6.59
C SER A 42 19.83 2.26 -6.02
N ILE A 43 19.03 1.36 -6.55
CA ILE A 43 19.01 -0.05 -6.13
C ILE A 43 20.42 -0.64 -6.22
N VAL A 44 21.19 -0.34 -7.27
CA VAL A 44 22.51 -0.91 -7.51
C VAL A 44 23.51 -0.51 -6.42
N PRO A 45 23.76 0.78 -6.15
CA PRO A 45 24.70 1.17 -5.08
C PRO A 45 24.21 0.78 -3.68
N PHE A 46 22.90 0.72 -3.44
CA PHE A 46 22.34 0.30 -2.16
C PHE A 46 22.13 -1.21 -2.02
N TRP A 47 22.47 -2.00 -3.05
CA TRP A 47 22.31 -3.45 -3.03
C TRP A 47 22.99 -4.13 -1.82
N PRO A 48 24.23 -3.79 -1.42
CA PRO A 48 24.86 -4.38 -0.23
C PRO A 48 24.07 -4.13 1.07
N LEU A 49 23.41 -2.96 1.18
CA LEU A 49 22.56 -2.65 2.31
C LEU A 49 21.26 -3.44 2.26
N LEU A 50 20.64 -3.55 1.09
CA LEU A 50 19.43 -4.34 0.86
C LEU A 50 19.65 -5.83 1.20
N GLN A 51 20.85 -6.35 0.94
CA GLN A 51 21.22 -7.72 1.30
C GLN A 51 21.35 -7.95 2.83
N ARG A 52 21.39 -6.90 3.64
CA ARG A 52 21.38 -6.98 5.11
C ARG A 52 19.97 -6.97 5.71
N ALA A 53 18.94 -6.79 4.89
CA ALA A 53 17.56 -6.93 5.35
C ALA A 53 17.30 -8.36 5.84
N PRO A 54 16.37 -8.56 6.77
CA PRO A 54 16.03 -9.90 7.26
C PRO A 54 15.66 -10.85 6.12
N VAL A 55 16.03 -12.11 6.26
CA VAL A 55 15.69 -13.19 5.34
C VAL A 55 14.35 -13.79 5.75
N GLY A 56 13.50 -14.06 4.79
CA GLY A 56 12.18 -14.64 5.01
C GLY A 56 12.21 -16.15 5.24
N ASP A 57 11.06 -16.66 5.57
CA ASP A 57 10.80 -18.07 5.88
C ASP A 57 10.26 -18.88 4.68
N GLY A 58 10.26 -18.29 3.47
CA GLY A 58 9.80 -18.95 2.24
C GLY A 58 8.29 -18.90 2.02
N HIS A 59 7.53 -18.11 2.79
CA HIS A 59 6.08 -18.02 2.56
C HIS A 59 5.76 -17.26 1.25
N PRO A 60 4.56 -17.52 0.67
CA PRO A 60 4.16 -16.87 -0.58
C PRO A 60 3.84 -15.39 -0.40
N VAL A 61 4.25 -14.59 -1.39
CA VAL A 61 3.99 -13.15 -1.46
C VAL A 61 3.40 -12.81 -2.81
N ILE A 62 2.29 -12.07 -2.84
CA ILE A 62 1.67 -11.56 -4.08
C ILE A 62 1.81 -10.04 -4.12
N VAL A 63 2.28 -9.50 -5.26
CA VAL A 63 2.48 -8.06 -5.45
C VAL A 63 1.50 -7.53 -6.49
N PHE A 64 0.67 -6.58 -6.09
CA PHE A 64 -0.37 -5.94 -6.91
C PHE A 64 0.14 -4.60 -7.46
N PRO A 65 0.12 -4.39 -8.80
CA PRO A 65 0.59 -3.16 -9.44
C PRO A 65 -0.39 -1.99 -9.28
N GLY A 66 0.11 -0.77 -9.45
CA GLY A 66 -0.67 0.45 -9.48
C GLY A 66 -1.56 0.59 -10.72
N LEU A 67 -2.33 1.70 -10.76
CA LEU A 67 -3.19 2.04 -11.91
C LEU A 67 -2.36 2.14 -13.19
N SER A 68 -2.89 1.60 -14.27
CA SER A 68 -2.29 1.52 -15.61
C SER A 68 -0.97 0.74 -15.69
N ALA A 69 -0.48 0.20 -14.57
CA ALA A 69 0.70 -0.64 -14.52
C ALA A 69 0.37 -2.13 -14.67
N SER A 70 1.37 -2.94 -14.90
CA SER A 70 1.29 -4.39 -14.96
C SER A 70 2.37 -5.01 -14.07
N ASP A 71 2.47 -6.34 -14.06
CA ASP A 71 3.51 -7.07 -13.33
C ASP A 71 4.94 -6.62 -13.69
N GLY A 72 5.15 -6.04 -14.88
CA GLY A 72 6.42 -5.46 -15.28
C GLY A 72 6.91 -4.35 -14.33
N SER A 73 6.00 -3.52 -13.80
CA SER A 73 6.34 -2.43 -12.89
C SER A 73 6.80 -2.91 -11.51
N THR A 74 6.40 -4.12 -11.11
CA THR A 74 6.73 -4.70 -9.79
C THR A 74 7.93 -5.65 -9.83
N VAL A 75 8.52 -5.89 -11.00
CA VAL A 75 9.68 -6.79 -11.17
C VAL A 75 10.84 -6.46 -10.22
N PRO A 76 11.28 -5.20 -10.06
CA PRO A 76 12.40 -4.89 -9.17
C PRO A 76 12.14 -5.32 -7.73
N LEU A 77 10.96 -5.00 -7.18
CA LEU A 77 10.57 -5.39 -5.82
C LEU A 77 10.46 -6.92 -5.71
N ARG A 78 9.77 -7.57 -6.65
CA ARG A 78 9.59 -9.03 -6.64
C ARG A 78 10.92 -9.77 -6.72
N SER A 79 11.81 -9.35 -7.63
CA SER A 79 13.15 -9.92 -7.76
C SER A 79 13.97 -9.77 -6.47
N TYR A 80 13.93 -8.59 -5.86
CA TYR A 80 14.58 -8.38 -4.57
C TYR A 80 14.06 -9.32 -3.50
N LEU A 81 12.73 -9.42 -3.32
CA LEU A 81 12.12 -10.28 -2.31
C LEU A 81 12.42 -11.77 -2.55
N SER A 82 12.53 -12.21 -3.80
CA SER A 82 12.99 -13.56 -4.12
C SER A 82 14.41 -13.82 -3.61
N THR A 83 15.31 -12.82 -3.63
CA THR A 83 16.65 -12.94 -3.00
C THR A 83 16.59 -12.97 -1.47
N ARG A 84 15.44 -12.59 -0.88
CA ARG A 84 15.20 -12.64 0.55
C ARG A 84 14.43 -13.91 0.98
N ASN A 85 14.43 -14.93 0.14
CA ASN A 85 13.83 -16.23 0.41
C ASN A 85 12.29 -16.20 0.51
N TYR A 86 11.61 -15.43 -0.37
CA TYR A 86 10.15 -15.49 -0.51
C TYR A 86 9.74 -16.14 -1.83
N GLU A 87 8.59 -16.84 -1.85
CA GLU A 87 7.96 -17.30 -3.09
C GLU A 87 7.09 -16.17 -3.66
N VAL A 88 7.66 -15.35 -4.55
CA VAL A 88 7.01 -14.08 -4.97
C VAL A 88 6.37 -14.22 -6.34
N SER A 89 5.10 -13.82 -6.44
CA SER A 89 4.37 -13.71 -7.70
C SER A 89 3.82 -12.29 -7.93
N GLY A 90 3.50 -11.97 -9.18
CA GLY A 90 2.69 -10.80 -9.53
C GLY A 90 1.21 -11.10 -9.42
N TRP A 91 0.36 -10.16 -9.79
CA TRP A 91 -1.09 -10.30 -9.75
C TRP A 91 -1.67 -11.09 -10.94
N ASN A 92 -0.90 -11.26 -12.01
CA ASN A 92 -1.19 -12.10 -13.19
C ASN A 92 -2.47 -11.75 -13.97
N GLN A 93 -2.94 -10.49 -13.89
CA GLN A 93 -4.16 -10.03 -14.57
C GLN A 93 -3.88 -8.94 -15.63
N GLY A 94 -2.61 -8.85 -16.12
CA GLY A 94 -2.21 -7.88 -17.13
C GLY A 94 -2.15 -6.44 -16.60
N HIS A 95 -2.67 -5.48 -17.38
CA HIS A 95 -2.71 -4.08 -16.96
C HIS A 95 -3.85 -3.79 -15.99
N ASN A 96 -3.53 -3.09 -14.91
CA ASN A 96 -4.49 -2.66 -13.89
C ASN A 96 -5.22 -1.38 -14.32
N PHE A 97 -6.34 -1.49 -14.98
CA PHE A 97 -7.17 -0.36 -15.38
C PHE A 97 -8.32 -0.05 -14.40
N GLY A 98 -8.16 -0.40 -13.14
CA GLY A 98 -9.16 -0.14 -12.11
C GLY A 98 -10.06 -1.35 -11.82
N PRO A 99 -11.02 -1.19 -10.90
CA PRO A 99 -11.90 -2.27 -10.49
C PRO A 99 -12.85 -2.67 -11.62
N ARG A 100 -12.59 -3.82 -12.22
CA ARG A 100 -13.43 -4.45 -13.22
C ARG A 100 -14.11 -5.68 -12.62
N ALA A 101 -15.20 -6.11 -13.24
CA ALA A 101 -15.83 -7.38 -12.88
C ALA A 101 -14.80 -8.52 -12.98
N GLY A 102 -14.75 -9.37 -11.97
CA GLY A 102 -13.85 -10.53 -11.94
C GLY A 102 -12.46 -10.27 -11.34
N VAL A 103 -12.04 -9.00 -11.13
CA VAL A 103 -10.68 -8.70 -10.61
C VAL A 103 -10.49 -9.22 -9.19
N LEU A 104 -11.46 -8.99 -8.29
CA LEU A 104 -11.37 -9.49 -6.91
C LEU A 104 -11.54 -10.99 -6.85
N GLU A 105 -12.42 -11.57 -7.67
CA GLU A 105 -12.62 -13.00 -7.77
C GLU A 105 -11.34 -13.71 -8.24
N ALA A 106 -10.67 -13.18 -9.28
CA ALA A 106 -9.39 -13.70 -9.76
C ALA A 106 -8.29 -13.55 -8.69
N GLY A 107 -8.25 -12.41 -7.97
CA GLY A 107 -7.34 -12.21 -6.84
C GLY A 107 -7.59 -13.20 -5.70
N SER A 108 -8.85 -13.45 -5.35
CA SER A 108 -9.24 -14.45 -4.33
C SER A 108 -8.80 -15.86 -4.71
N HIS A 109 -9.02 -16.24 -5.97
CA HIS A 109 -8.58 -17.53 -6.49
C HIS A 109 -7.05 -17.68 -6.43
N GLN A 110 -6.31 -16.64 -6.86
CA GLN A 110 -4.85 -16.64 -6.83
C GLN A 110 -4.30 -16.78 -5.41
N ILE A 111 -4.88 -16.07 -4.42
CA ILE A 111 -4.48 -16.17 -3.01
C ILE A 111 -4.74 -17.60 -2.50
N HIS A 112 -5.91 -18.15 -2.79
CA HIS A 112 -6.27 -19.50 -2.36
C HIS A 112 -5.34 -20.55 -2.96
N GLU A 113 -5.02 -20.46 -4.24
CA GLU A 113 -4.05 -21.38 -4.88
C GLU A 113 -2.66 -21.27 -4.27
N ALA A 114 -2.16 -20.04 -4.03
CA ALA A 114 -0.87 -19.82 -3.39
C ALA A 114 -0.86 -20.41 -1.95
N PHE A 115 -1.94 -20.22 -1.19
CA PHE A 115 -2.11 -20.81 0.13
C PHE A 115 -2.07 -22.34 0.10
N LEU A 116 -2.81 -22.97 -0.80
CA LEU A 116 -2.82 -24.44 -0.92
C LEU A 116 -1.48 -25.00 -1.37
N LYS A 117 -0.86 -24.39 -2.40
CA LYS A 117 0.44 -24.78 -2.93
C LYS A 117 1.55 -24.70 -1.89
N ALA A 118 1.48 -23.72 -1.01
CA ALA A 118 2.43 -23.56 0.10
C ALA A 118 2.12 -24.47 1.32
N GLY A 119 1.28 -25.49 1.19
CA GLY A 119 0.91 -26.37 2.29
C GLY A 119 0.05 -25.71 3.35
N LYS A 120 -0.85 -24.82 2.94
CA LYS A 120 -1.72 -23.98 3.78
C LYS A 120 -0.98 -22.93 4.63
N ARG A 121 0.16 -22.45 4.16
CA ARG A 121 0.83 -21.29 4.72
C ARG A 121 0.17 -20.03 4.19
N THR A 122 -0.09 -19.09 5.10
CA THR A 122 -0.72 -17.81 4.78
C THR A 122 0.12 -16.95 3.84
N VAL A 123 -0.54 -16.17 2.98
CA VAL A 123 0.04 -15.38 1.89
C VAL A 123 0.19 -13.92 2.33
N SER A 124 1.35 -13.32 2.14
CA SER A 124 1.52 -11.88 2.33
C SER A 124 1.14 -11.12 1.06
N LEU A 125 0.39 -10.03 1.22
CA LEU A 125 -0.07 -9.21 0.11
C LEU A 125 0.63 -7.85 0.14
N ILE A 126 1.26 -7.48 -0.98
CA ILE A 126 1.87 -6.16 -1.17
C ILE A 126 1.11 -5.45 -2.27
N GLY A 127 0.67 -4.23 -2.02
CA GLY A 127 -0.03 -3.46 -3.04
C GLY A 127 0.55 -2.06 -3.23
N TRP A 128 0.85 -1.71 -4.48
CA TRP A 128 1.34 -0.40 -4.85
C TRP A 128 0.19 0.47 -5.38
N SER A 129 -0.01 1.67 -4.80
CA SER A 129 -1.07 2.60 -5.22
C SER A 129 -2.45 1.91 -5.22
N LEU A 130 -3.14 1.87 -6.34
CA LEU A 130 -4.43 1.16 -6.50
C LEU A 130 -4.33 -0.33 -6.15
N GLY A 131 -3.18 -0.97 -6.40
CA GLY A 131 -2.94 -2.36 -6.03
C GLY A 131 -3.05 -2.60 -4.52
N GLY A 132 -2.72 -1.60 -3.70
CA GLY A 132 -2.89 -1.68 -2.26
C GLY A 132 -4.35 -1.68 -1.82
N ILE A 133 -5.26 -1.08 -2.59
CA ILE A 133 -6.70 -1.19 -2.35
C ILE A 133 -7.14 -2.64 -2.55
N TYR A 134 -6.72 -3.30 -3.62
CA TYR A 134 -7.04 -4.72 -3.83
C TYR A 134 -6.47 -5.61 -2.74
N ALA A 135 -5.20 -5.42 -2.37
CA ALA A 135 -4.58 -6.19 -1.30
C ALA A 135 -5.36 -6.08 0.02
N ARG A 136 -5.82 -4.87 0.37
CA ARG A 136 -6.64 -4.61 1.56
C ARG A 136 -8.00 -5.28 1.48
N GLU A 137 -8.70 -5.12 0.36
CA GLU A 137 -10.05 -5.69 0.21
C GLU A 137 -10.02 -7.22 0.16
N LEU A 138 -9.04 -7.81 -0.52
CA LEU A 138 -8.86 -9.27 -0.54
C LEU A 138 -8.53 -9.82 0.87
N ALA A 139 -7.74 -9.11 1.66
CA ALA A 139 -7.45 -9.50 3.03
C ALA A 139 -8.67 -9.34 3.98
N LYS A 140 -9.62 -8.45 3.67
CA LYS A 140 -10.90 -8.37 4.39
C LYS A 140 -11.83 -9.53 4.02
N LEU A 141 -11.81 -9.96 2.76
CA LEU A 141 -12.63 -11.06 2.26
C LEU A 141 -12.12 -12.42 2.75
N HIS A 142 -10.80 -12.58 2.84
CA HIS A 142 -10.15 -13.87 3.12
C HIS A 142 -9.04 -13.75 4.16
N PRO A 143 -9.34 -13.27 5.38
CA PRO A 143 -8.31 -13.09 6.41
C PRO A 143 -7.62 -14.39 6.82
N GLU A 144 -8.29 -15.52 6.66
CA GLU A 144 -7.76 -16.85 6.99
C GLU A 144 -6.66 -17.33 6.04
N TRP A 145 -6.54 -16.74 4.86
CA TRP A 145 -5.47 -17.07 3.88
C TRP A 145 -4.36 -16.02 3.86
N VAL A 146 -4.57 -14.87 4.51
CA VAL A 146 -3.67 -13.72 4.44
C VAL A 146 -2.89 -13.54 5.72
N ARG A 147 -1.54 -13.52 5.60
CA ARG A 147 -0.61 -13.30 6.71
C ARG A 147 -0.53 -11.84 7.13
N CYS A 148 -0.32 -10.96 6.17
CA CYS A 148 -0.24 -9.51 6.37
C CYS A 148 -0.49 -8.75 5.08
N VAL A 149 -0.75 -7.45 5.22
CA VAL A 149 -0.88 -6.51 4.09
C VAL A 149 0.15 -5.39 4.23
N ILE A 150 0.88 -5.11 3.15
CA ILE A 150 1.78 -3.97 3.04
C ILE A 150 1.32 -3.10 1.86
N THR A 151 1.07 -1.82 2.10
CA THR A 151 0.68 -0.88 1.05
C THR A 151 1.77 0.15 0.78
N LEU A 152 1.97 0.52 -0.49
CA LEU A 152 2.96 1.49 -0.95
C LEU A 152 2.24 2.66 -1.62
N GLY A 153 2.20 3.84 -0.99
CA GLY A 153 1.55 5.04 -1.52
C GLY A 153 0.07 4.84 -1.89
N THR A 154 -0.70 4.09 -1.09
CA THR A 154 -2.07 3.70 -1.42
C THR A 154 -3.09 4.66 -0.82
N PRO A 155 -4.00 5.27 -1.63
CA PRO A 155 -4.98 6.26 -1.16
C PRO A 155 -6.24 5.61 -0.58
N PHE A 156 -6.15 4.91 0.55
CA PHE A 156 -7.31 4.22 1.15
C PHE A 156 -8.07 5.06 2.19
N SER A 157 -7.49 6.16 2.71
CA SER A 157 -8.14 7.03 3.70
C SER A 157 -8.34 8.47 3.20
N GLY A 158 -7.98 8.76 1.95
CA GLY A 158 -8.14 10.07 1.34
C GLY A 158 -9.42 10.21 0.52
N ALA A 159 -9.89 11.45 0.33
CA ALA A 159 -10.90 11.73 -0.67
C ALA A 159 -10.36 11.41 -2.08
N PRO A 160 -11.20 10.94 -3.00
CA PRO A 160 -10.78 10.66 -4.38
C PRO A 160 -10.10 11.85 -5.05
N GLU A 161 -10.54 13.07 -4.74
CA GLU A 161 -10.04 14.32 -5.28
C GLU A 161 -8.65 14.70 -4.72
N SER A 162 -8.20 14.08 -3.65
CA SER A 162 -6.86 14.30 -3.06
C SER A 162 -5.73 13.57 -3.79
N THR A 163 -6.00 12.99 -4.95
CA THR A 163 -4.99 12.35 -5.81
C THR A 163 -4.98 12.96 -7.21
N ASN A 164 -3.80 13.19 -7.76
CA ASN A 164 -3.62 13.62 -9.16
C ASN A 164 -4.02 12.52 -10.17
N ALA A 165 -4.16 11.28 -9.72
CA ALA A 165 -4.54 10.15 -10.58
C ALA A 165 -6.07 9.98 -10.77
N TRP A 166 -6.92 10.75 -10.09
CA TRP A 166 -8.38 10.56 -10.13
C TRP A 166 -8.99 10.69 -11.54
N ARG A 167 -8.45 11.61 -12.35
CA ARG A 167 -8.90 11.81 -13.74
C ARG A 167 -8.57 10.59 -14.59
N LEU A 168 -7.35 10.06 -14.45
CA LEU A 168 -6.91 8.86 -15.16
C LEU A 168 -7.75 7.65 -14.73
N PHE A 169 -7.99 7.49 -13.43
CA PHE A 169 -8.84 6.42 -12.92
C PHE A 169 -10.24 6.48 -13.54
N ARG A 170 -10.88 7.65 -13.57
CA ARG A 170 -12.21 7.82 -14.16
C ARG A 170 -12.23 7.50 -15.67
N LEU A 171 -11.18 7.88 -16.41
CA LEU A 171 -11.06 7.59 -17.83
C LEU A 171 -10.84 6.09 -18.11
N THR A 172 -10.06 5.42 -17.27
CA THR A 172 -9.68 4.01 -17.50
C THR A 172 -10.67 3.02 -16.94
N SER A 173 -11.30 3.31 -15.79
CA SER A 173 -12.26 2.42 -15.14
C SER A 173 -13.70 2.62 -15.60
N GLY A 174 -14.04 3.80 -16.16
CA GLY A 174 -15.41 4.18 -16.48
C GLY A 174 -16.33 4.29 -15.24
N ARG A 175 -15.77 4.26 -14.01
CA ARG A 175 -16.50 4.23 -12.75
C ARG A 175 -16.22 5.48 -11.93
N ASP A 176 -17.17 5.84 -11.07
CA ASP A 176 -16.98 6.87 -10.07
C ASP A 176 -16.27 6.30 -8.84
N ILE A 177 -15.10 6.85 -8.54
CA ILE A 177 -14.31 6.48 -7.35
C ILE A 177 -15.13 6.60 -6.06
N LYS A 178 -16.06 7.58 -5.96
CA LYS A 178 -16.88 7.79 -4.77
C LYS A 178 -17.81 6.61 -4.48
N SER A 179 -18.36 5.98 -5.52
CA SER A 179 -19.21 4.80 -5.36
C SER A 179 -18.41 3.60 -4.90
N GLU A 180 -17.20 3.39 -5.45
CA GLU A 180 -16.32 2.29 -5.08
C GLU A 180 -15.75 2.46 -3.65
N SER A 181 -15.35 3.68 -3.25
CA SER A 181 -14.82 3.92 -1.90
C SER A 181 -15.86 3.66 -0.80
N ARG A 182 -17.14 3.95 -1.07
CA ARG A 182 -18.24 3.63 -0.13
C ARG A 182 -18.49 2.13 -0.04
N ARG A 183 -18.44 1.43 -1.17
CA ARG A 183 -18.64 -0.01 -1.26
C ARG A 183 -17.60 -0.79 -0.45
N PHE A 184 -16.35 -0.38 -0.49
CA PHE A 184 -15.23 -1.12 0.09
C PHE A 184 -14.85 -0.69 1.50
N GLN A 185 -15.44 0.37 2.08
CA GLN A 185 -15.06 0.90 3.38
C GLN A 185 -13.52 1.06 3.50
N LEU A 186 -12.91 1.70 2.52
CA LEU A 186 -11.46 1.76 2.31
C LEU A 186 -10.65 2.15 3.53
N PRO A 187 -11.08 3.11 4.41
CA PRO A 187 -10.31 3.48 5.60
C PRO A 187 -10.18 2.39 6.65
N VAL A 188 -11.10 1.42 6.66
CA VAL A 188 -11.08 0.32 7.63
C VAL A 188 -9.92 -0.62 7.32
N ALA A 189 -9.08 -0.89 8.31
CA ALA A 189 -7.97 -1.83 8.17
C ALA A 189 -8.49 -3.27 7.99
N PRO A 190 -7.79 -4.11 7.18
CA PRO A 190 -8.02 -5.55 7.20
C PRO A 190 -7.78 -6.12 8.61
N PRO A 191 -8.41 -7.24 9.00
CA PRO A 191 -8.24 -7.85 10.32
C PRO A 191 -6.92 -8.66 10.45
N VAL A 192 -5.92 -8.33 9.66
CA VAL A 192 -4.57 -8.91 9.69
C VAL A 192 -3.52 -7.81 9.87
N PRO A 193 -2.28 -8.11 10.31
CA PRO A 193 -1.21 -7.12 10.42
C PRO A 193 -1.10 -6.27 9.14
N THR A 194 -1.15 -4.94 9.30
CA THR A 194 -1.23 -4.03 8.15
C THR A 194 -0.23 -2.89 8.30
N THR A 195 0.68 -2.78 7.32
CA THR A 195 1.69 -1.71 7.26
C THR A 195 1.41 -0.81 6.07
N SER A 196 1.29 0.49 6.29
CA SER A 196 1.26 1.49 5.23
C SER A 196 2.61 2.19 5.10
N ILE A 197 3.27 2.03 3.96
CA ILE A 197 4.49 2.75 3.60
C ILE A 197 4.08 3.91 2.70
N PHE A 198 4.42 5.13 3.10
CA PHE A 198 4.01 6.35 2.42
C PHE A 198 5.15 7.36 2.33
N SER A 199 4.99 8.38 1.50
CA SER A 199 5.95 9.49 1.39
C SER A 199 5.23 10.84 1.41
N ARG A 200 5.73 11.78 2.20
CA ARG A 200 5.25 13.18 2.16
C ARG A 200 5.65 13.90 0.87
N THR A 201 6.57 13.33 0.12
CA THR A 201 7.02 13.85 -1.17
C THR A 201 6.43 13.10 -2.37
N ASP A 202 5.38 12.30 -2.16
CA ASP A 202 4.54 11.70 -3.19
C ASP A 202 3.85 12.81 -3.99
N GLY A 203 4.02 12.82 -5.31
CA GLY A 203 3.47 13.85 -6.20
C GLY A 203 2.12 13.45 -6.81
N ILE A 204 1.64 12.23 -6.55
CA ILE A 204 0.39 11.71 -7.12
C ILE A 204 -0.69 11.56 -6.06
N VAL A 205 -0.37 10.96 -4.92
CA VAL A 205 -1.29 10.73 -3.80
C VAL A 205 -0.94 11.65 -2.64
N ALA A 206 -1.91 12.42 -2.14
CA ALA A 206 -1.73 13.15 -0.90
C ALA A 206 -1.42 12.15 0.22
N TRP A 207 -0.26 12.31 0.86
CA TRP A 207 0.28 11.34 1.83
C TRP A 207 -0.68 11.01 2.98
N GLN A 208 -1.51 11.97 3.38
CA GLN A 208 -2.53 11.78 4.41
C GLN A 208 -3.56 10.71 4.02
N GLY A 209 -3.82 10.58 2.71
CA GLY A 209 -4.69 9.53 2.16
C GLY A 209 -4.13 8.12 2.28
N SER A 210 -2.84 8.00 2.58
CA SER A 210 -2.16 6.71 2.79
C SER A 210 -1.95 6.37 4.28
N LEU A 211 -2.45 7.18 5.21
CA LEU A 211 -2.27 6.92 6.64
C LEU A 211 -3.33 5.96 7.17
N GLN A 212 -2.87 4.87 7.77
CA GLN A 212 -3.71 3.99 8.55
C GLN A 212 -3.90 4.56 9.96
N ARG A 213 -5.14 4.80 10.34
CA ARG A 213 -5.47 5.18 11.72
C ARG A 213 -5.58 3.93 12.59
N PRO A 214 -5.06 3.97 13.82
CA PRO A 214 -5.26 2.88 14.77
C PRO A 214 -6.74 2.63 15.01
N SER A 215 -7.14 1.38 15.09
CA SER A 215 -8.50 1.00 15.46
C SER A 215 -8.48 -0.12 16.50
N LYS A 216 -9.53 -0.21 17.32
CA LYS A 216 -9.67 -1.31 18.28
C LYS A 216 -9.86 -2.66 17.56
N ALA A 217 -10.41 -2.64 16.34
CA ALA A 217 -10.66 -3.84 15.55
C ALA A 217 -9.35 -4.46 14.99
N ASN A 218 -8.34 -3.62 14.72
CA ASN A 218 -7.00 -4.10 14.36
C ASN A 218 -5.93 -3.20 15.01
N PRO A 219 -5.36 -3.60 16.14
CA PRO A 219 -4.27 -2.88 16.81
C PRO A 219 -2.92 -3.09 16.09
N ASN A 220 -2.79 -4.11 15.23
CA ASN A 220 -1.55 -4.47 14.54
C ASN A 220 -1.42 -3.68 13.22
N THR A 221 -1.53 -2.35 13.34
CA THR A 221 -1.40 -1.44 12.20
C THR A 221 -0.31 -0.42 12.45
N GLU A 222 0.39 -0.04 11.39
CA GLU A 222 1.44 0.98 11.47
C GLU A 222 1.58 1.78 10.18
N ASN A 223 2.24 2.93 10.29
CA ASN A 223 2.65 3.77 9.18
C ASN A 223 4.18 3.90 9.18
N ILE A 224 4.80 3.71 8.02
CA ILE A 224 6.24 3.90 7.82
C ILE A 224 6.42 5.00 6.78
N GLU A 225 7.05 6.10 7.19
CA GLU A 225 7.40 7.18 6.26
C GLU A 225 8.75 6.87 5.60
N VAL A 226 8.81 7.06 4.28
CA VAL A 226 10.04 7.04 3.46
C VAL A 226 10.10 8.31 2.61
N ILE A 227 11.29 8.66 2.12
CA ILE A 227 11.45 9.74 1.14
C ILE A 227 11.49 9.08 -0.24
N ALA A 228 10.37 9.16 -0.96
CA ALA A 228 10.20 8.51 -2.26
C ALA A 228 9.21 9.30 -3.14
N SER A 229 9.32 9.15 -4.45
CA SER A 229 8.26 9.50 -5.40
C SER A 229 7.15 8.43 -5.37
N HIS A 230 5.97 8.76 -5.87
CA HIS A 230 4.90 7.77 -6.02
C HIS A 230 5.27 6.66 -7.00
N LEU A 231 5.82 7.07 -8.15
CA LEU A 231 6.23 6.15 -9.22
C LEU A 231 7.49 5.35 -8.87
N GLY A 232 8.26 5.78 -7.87
CA GLY A 232 9.49 5.12 -7.45
C GLY A 232 9.39 4.35 -6.13
N ILE A 233 8.33 4.53 -5.34
CA ILE A 233 8.26 3.97 -3.98
C ILE A 233 8.47 2.44 -3.93
N GLY A 234 7.97 1.70 -4.92
CA GLY A 234 8.19 0.26 -5.04
C GLY A 234 9.62 -0.14 -5.46
N MET A 235 10.45 0.83 -5.86
CA MET A 235 11.83 0.66 -6.28
C MET A 235 12.82 1.43 -5.39
N ASN A 236 12.30 2.13 -4.38
CA ASN A 236 13.09 2.89 -3.43
C ASN A 236 13.76 1.95 -2.41
N PRO A 237 15.09 1.99 -2.23
CA PRO A 237 15.79 1.07 -1.32
C PRO A 237 15.29 1.09 0.12
N SER A 238 14.90 2.26 0.64
CA SER A 238 14.33 2.34 2.00
C SER A 238 12.98 1.64 2.09
N ALA A 239 12.10 1.82 1.10
CA ALA A 239 10.82 1.12 1.05
C ALA A 239 11.01 -0.39 0.89
N MET A 240 11.90 -0.83 -0.03
CA MET A 240 12.22 -2.25 -0.24
C MET A 240 12.75 -2.91 1.03
N TRP A 241 13.65 -2.21 1.76
CA TRP A 241 14.18 -2.72 3.02
C TRP A 241 13.07 -2.83 4.09
N ALA A 242 12.20 -1.82 4.23
CA ALA A 242 11.07 -1.85 5.15
C ALA A 242 10.10 -2.99 4.82
N VAL A 243 9.81 -3.22 3.54
CA VAL A 243 8.98 -4.36 3.10
C VAL A 243 9.59 -5.68 3.56
N ALA A 244 10.90 -5.91 3.32
CA ALA A 244 11.57 -7.13 3.75
C ALA A 244 11.56 -7.31 5.27
N ASP A 245 11.74 -6.24 6.04
CA ASP A 245 11.68 -6.26 7.50
C ASP A 245 10.28 -6.63 8.00
N ARG A 246 9.23 -6.11 7.40
CA ARG A 246 7.85 -6.41 7.78
C ARG A 246 7.43 -7.84 7.42
N LEU A 247 7.84 -8.32 6.26
CA LEU A 247 7.57 -9.69 5.83
C LEU A 247 8.28 -10.74 6.70
N ALA A 248 9.47 -10.42 7.23
CA ALA A 248 10.28 -11.35 8.01
C ALA A 248 9.75 -11.60 9.44
N GLN A 249 8.72 -10.89 9.87
CA GLN A 249 8.13 -11.13 11.18
C GLN A 249 7.49 -12.52 11.25
N PRO A 250 7.72 -13.29 12.33
CA PRO A 250 7.00 -14.53 12.52
C PRO A 250 5.49 -14.30 12.58
N GLU A 251 4.73 -15.21 12.01
CA GLU A 251 3.27 -15.15 12.06
C GLU A 251 2.78 -15.14 13.52
N GLY A 252 1.84 -14.25 13.84
CA GLY A 252 1.33 -14.07 15.20
C GLY A 252 2.24 -13.28 16.15
N ALA A 253 3.45 -12.90 15.74
CA ALA A 253 4.42 -12.15 16.55
C ALA A 253 4.68 -10.74 16.02
N TRP A 254 3.62 -10.04 15.57
CA TRP A 254 3.75 -8.70 15.05
C TRP A 254 4.32 -7.71 16.06
N GLN A 255 5.27 -6.91 15.62
CA GLN A 255 5.86 -5.81 16.37
C GLN A 255 5.98 -4.59 15.49
N ALA A 256 5.78 -3.41 16.07
CA ALA A 256 5.93 -2.15 15.30
C ALA A 256 7.36 -1.97 14.76
N PHE A 257 7.47 -1.31 13.62
CA PHE A 257 8.74 -1.07 12.95
C PHE A 257 9.72 -0.25 13.81
N GLY A 258 10.88 -0.82 14.07
CA GLY A 258 11.93 -0.17 14.85
C GLY A 258 12.61 0.95 14.08
N ARG A 259 12.30 2.22 14.41
CA ARG A 259 12.89 3.41 13.77
C ARG A 259 14.08 3.98 14.53
N LYS A 260 14.26 3.62 15.80
CA LYS A 260 15.28 4.20 16.68
C LYS A 260 16.69 3.65 16.38
N GLY A 261 17.68 4.55 16.35
CA GLY A 261 19.10 4.24 16.25
C GLY A 261 19.73 4.39 14.86
N GLY A 262 20.89 5.05 14.80
CA GLY A 262 21.72 5.19 13.62
C GLY A 262 21.01 5.76 12.38
N LEU A 263 21.34 5.21 11.22
CA LEU A 263 20.78 5.61 9.93
C LEU A 263 19.26 5.37 9.81
N ARG A 264 18.66 4.49 10.62
CA ARG A 264 17.22 4.21 10.56
C ARG A 264 16.39 5.45 10.90
N GLY A 265 16.77 6.25 11.89
CA GLY A 265 16.06 7.48 12.24
C GLY A 265 16.06 8.54 11.13
N LEU A 266 17.09 8.52 10.27
CA LEU A 266 17.20 9.41 9.11
C LEU A 266 16.39 8.88 7.91
N LEU A 267 16.45 7.57 7.65
CA LEU A 267 15.79 6.93 6.51
C LEU A 267 14.28 6.77 6.70
N TYR A 268 13.83 6.68 7.96
CA TYR A 268 12.43 6.46 8.33
C TYR A 268 11.98 7.54 9.33
N PRO A 269 11.64 8.73 8.84
CA PRO A 269 11.17 9.82 9.68
C PRO A 269 9.95 9.44 10.52
N ASP A 270 9.69 10.19 11.58
CA ASP A 270 8.49 9.94 12.39
C ASP A 270 7.22 10.28 11.59
N PRO A 271 6.33 9.32 11.33
CA PRO A 271 5.10 9.57 10.60
C PRO A 271 4.14 10.51 11.34
N ALA A 272 4.32 10.71 12.65
CA ALA A 272 3.50 11.59 13.49
C ALA A 272 4.01 13.04 13.57
N ARG A 273 5.17 13.35 12.93
CA ARG A 273 5.75 14.71 12.95
C ARG A 273 4.90 15.74 12.19
#